data_be824e8ca9c5ce5661c031f20eb98d63
#
_entry.id   be824e8ca9c5ce5661c031f20eb98d63
#
_cell.length_a   1.000
_cell.length_b   1.000
_cell.length_c   1.000
_cell.angle_alpha   90.00
_cell.angle_beta   90.00
_cell.angle_gamma   90.00
#
_symmetry.space_group_name_H-M   'P 1'
#
loop_
_entity.id
_entity.type
_entity.pdbx_description
1 polymer ?
#
loop_
_entity_poly.entity_id
_entity_poly.type
_entity_poly.pdbx_seq_one_letter_code
_entity_poly.pdbx_strand_id
1 'polypeptide(L)'
;MDPNTPSAQPISFTASDGYLLRGFCWRHPDADARRPVVIINPATSVRCRYYARFAAFLHRHGFDVLSYDYRGIGESRPARMRHFEAGWIDWGRLDFEAALQYAFAQFPGQPVQVVAHSVGGFLIGLAESSHRVSRVFSMGAQYAYWRDYAPARRAGLLFKWHVVMPALTAVFGYFPGGRLGWLEDTPKGVVHDWTARHPRFEDIWRSGGARVLPDAERDELVRRFAAVRADTLAVSVSDDEFGTTSAIQRLLGYYRSSPRTHLHLRPDAIGQTAIGHFAFFHSRFEHDLWKIPLEWLRHGRLPPAPKGEVVALRAEAPGEPIPKPA
;
A
#
# COMPACT_ATOMS: atom_id res chain seq x y z
N MET A 1 -3.58 8.00 28.20
CA MET A 1 -3.52 8.69 26.90
C MET A 1 -2.87 10.04 27.18
N ASP A 2 -1.81 10.38 26.46
CA ASP A 2 -1.18 11.70 26.56
C ASP A 2 -2.23 12.76 26.11
N PRO A 3 -2.59 13.76 26.94
CA PRO A 3 -3.57 14.78 26.59
C PRO A 3 -3.16 15.64 25.39
N ASN A 4 -1.90 15.58 24.97
CA ASN A 4 -1.38 16.27 23.79
C ASN A 4 -1.41 15.42 22.51
N THR A 5 -1.91 14.19 22.53
CA THR A 5 -2.04 13.42 21.28
C THR A 5 -3.26 13.95 20.52
N PRO A 6 -3.08 14.51 19.31
CA PRO A 6 -4.20 15.00 18.51
C PRO A 6 -5.24 13.88 18.29
N SER A 7 -6.48 14.15 18.69
CA SER A 7 -7.54 13.16 18.55
C SER A 7 -7.88 12.95 17.07
N ALA A 8 -7.80 11.70 16.62
CA ALA A 8 -8.28 11.30 15.31
C ALA A 8 -9.80 11.56 15.21
N GLN A 9 -10.23 12.29 14.19
CA GLN A 9 -11.65 12.50 13.92
C GLN A 9 -12.14 11.39 12.98
N PRO A 10 -13.24 10.69 13.31
CA PRO A 10 -13.86 9.76 12.37
C PRO A 10 -14.30 10.49 11.10
N ILE A 11 -14.06 9.89 9.95
CA ILE A 11 -14.51 10.38 8.66
C ILE A 11 -15.24 9.30 7.88
N SER A 12 -16.11 9.73 6.96
CA SER A 12 -16.70 8.86 5.96
C SER A 12 -16.81 9.58 4.62
N PHE A 13 -16.65 8.82 3.54
CA PHE A 13 -16.79 9.29 2.18
C PHE A 13 -17.27 8.17 1.27
N THR A 14 -17.86 8.51 0.15
CA THR A 14 -18.52 7.55 -0.74
C THR A 14 -17.70 7.36 -2.00
N ALA A 15 -17.45 6.12 -2.38
CA ALA A 15 -16.87 5.76 -3.67
C ALA A 15 -17.88 6.00 -4.80
N SER A 16 -17.42 6.07 -6.05
CA SER A 16 -18.26 6.37 -7.22
C SER A 16 -19.39 5.37 -7.46
N ASP A 17 -19.27 4.15 -6.94
CA ASP A 17 -20.30 3.12 -6.99
C ASP A 17 -21.28 3.15 -5.79
N GLY A 18 -21.20 4.17 -4.93
CA GLY A 18 -22.06 4.33 -3.77
C GLY A 18 -21.59 3.64 -2.49
N TYR A 19 -20.44 2.91 -2.52
CA TYR A 19 -19.94 2.24 -1.33
C TYR A 19 -19.39 3.25 -0.30
N LEU A 20 -19.84 3.14 0.96
CA LEU A 20 -19.43 4.02 2.05
C LEU A 20 -18.13 3.53 2.68
N LEU A 21 -17.08 4.32 2.52
CA LEU A 21 -15.77 4.12 3.15
C LEU A 21 -15.67 4.93 4.43
N ARG A 22 -14.92 4.38 5.39
CA ARG A 22 -14.71 5.01 6.70
C ARG A 22 -13.25 4.97 7.10
N GLY A 23 -12.88 5.94 7.92
CA GLY A 23 -11.51 6.07 8.40
C GLY A 23 -11.38 7.18 9.44
N PHE A 24 -10.18 7.77 9.50
CA PHE A 24 -9.82 8.79 10.47
C PHE A 24 -9.03 9.91 9.80
N CYS A 25 -9.24 11.11 10.30
CA CYS A 25 -8.51 12.30 9.90
C CYS A 25 -7.84 12.95 11.12
N TRP A 26 -6.59 13.33 10.95
CA TRP A 26 -5.86 14.24 11.84
C TRP A 26 -5.68 15.55 11.07
N ARG A 27 -6.44 16.57 11.45
CA ARG A 27 -6.49 17.86 10.76
C ARG A 27 -6.07 18.98 11.67
N HIS A 28 -5.22 19.88 11.19
CA HIS A 28 -4.90 21.12 11.86
C HIS A 28 -6.08 22.09 11.80
N PRO A 29 -6.30 22.91 12.85
CA PRO A 29 -7.44 23.82 12.90
C PRO A 29 -7.32 25.00 11.92
N ASP A 30 -6.09 25.39 11.59
CA ASP A 30 -5.77 26.47 10.66
C ASP A 30 -5.69 25.97 9.21
N ALA A 31 -6.18 26.75 8.27
CA ALA A 31 -6.05 26.45 6.86
C ALA A 31 -4.70 26.98 6.33
N ASP A 32 -3.86 26.06 5.81
CA ASP A 32 -2.60 26.43 5.14
C ASP A 32 -2.47 25.61 3.85
N ALA A 33 -2.65 26.25 2.69
CA ALA A 33 -2.55 25.58 1.39
C ALA A 33 -1.14 25.01 1.09
N ARG A 34 -0.12 25.40 1.84
CA ARG A 34 1.25 24.85 1.70
C ARG A 34 1.46 23.57 2.50
N ARG A 35 0.60 23.31 3.51
CA ARG A 35 0.64 22.10 4.33
C ARG A 35 0.23 20.90 3.50
N PRO A 36 1.06 19.85 3.36
CA PRO A 36 0.64 18.67 2.64
C PRO A 36 -0.41 17.87 3.43
N VAL A 37 -1.35 17.25 2.70
CA VAL A 37 -2.20 16.19 3.25
C VAL A 37 -1.66 14.83 2.83
N VAL A 38 -1.46 13.93 3.79
CA VAL A 38 -0.95 12.58 3.59
C VAL A 38 -2.07 11.57 3.67
N ILE A 39 -2.28 10.80 2.62
CA ILE A 39 -3.20 9.64 2.63
C ILE A 39 -2.37 8.39 2.97
N ILE A 40 -2.79 7.62 3.97
CA ILE A 40 -2.18 6.34 4.30
C ILE A 40 -2.97 5.22 3.63
N ASN A 41 -2.33 4.52 2.68
CA ASN A 41 -2.84 3.33 2.02
C ASN A 41 -2.38 2.07 2.77
N PRO A 42 -3.29 1.35 3.47
CA PRO A 42 -2.95 0.17 4.25
C PRO A 42 -2.45 -1.01 3.42
N ALA A 43 -1.80 -1.96 4.11
CA ALA A 43 -1.52 -3.29 3.56
C ALA A 43 -2.80 -4.13 3.41
N THR A 44 -2.72 -5.22 2.63
CA THR A 44 -3.82 -6.16 2.47
C THR A 44 -4.36 -6.62 3.81
N SER A 45 -5.64 -6.37 4.04
CA SER A 45 -6.37 -6.84 5.23
C SER A 45 -5.76 -6.39 6.56
N VAL A 46 -5.17 -5.20 6.58
CA VAL A 46 -4.70 -4.50 7.77
C VAL A 46 -5.57 -3.27 7.99
N ARG A 47 -6.10 -3.10 9.19
CA ARG A 47 -6.95 -1.95 9.54
C ARG A 47 -6.18 -0.65 9.52
N CYS A 48 -6.83 0.42 9.10
CA CYS A 48 -6.26 1.78 9.14
C CYS A 48 -5.82 2.19 10.56
N ARG A 49 -6.48 1.70 11.60
CA ARG A 49 -6.12 1.93 13.01
C ARG A 49 -4.70 1.43 13.36
N TYR A 50 -4.17 0.45 12.62
CA TYR A 50 -2.79 0.01 12.80
C TYR A 50 -1.78 1.13 12.61
N TYR A 51 -2.09 2.06 11.71
CA TYR A 51 -1.22 3.19 11.38
C TYR A 51 -1.50 4.45 12.23
N ALA A 52 -2.41 4.40 13.21
CA ALA A 52 -2.85 5.59 13.94
C ALA A 52 -1.72 6.34 14.68
N ARG A 53 -0.74 5.60 15.24
CA ARG A 53 0.43 6.22 15.90
C ARG A 53 1.35 6.91 14.91
N PHE A 54 1.53 6.31 13.74
CA PHE A 54 2.31 6.88 12.65
C PHE A 54 1.59 8.11 12.04
N ALA A 55 0.28 8.06 11.88
CA ALA A 55 -0.53 9.19 11.44
C ALA A 55 -0.43 10.37 12.44
N ALA A 56 -0.56 10.10 13.73
CA ALA A 56 -0.37 11.10 14.78
C ALA A 56 1.05 11.68 14.79
N PHE A 57 2.07 10.87 14.51
CA PHE A 57 3.45 11.35 14.34
C PHE A 57 3.55 12.33 13.16
N LEU A 58 3.05 11.99 11.99
CA LEU A 58 3.07 12.90 10.84
C LEU A 58 2.30 14.20 11.13
N HIS A 59 1.14 14.09 11.80
CA HIS A 59 0.36 15.26 12.19
C HIS A 59 1.16 16.18 13.13
N ARG A 60 1.79 15.66 14.18
CA ARG A 60 2.67 16.47 15.07
C ARG A 60 3.83 17.13 14.32
N HIS A 61 4.17 16.61 13.16
CA HIS A 61 5.22 17.16 12.30
C HIS A 61 4.69 18.05 11.16
N GLY A 62 3.43 18.52 11.26
CA GLY A 62 2.89 19.55 10.39
C GLY A 62 2.21 19.04 9.11
N PHE A 63 1.73 17.81 9.10
CA PHE A 63 0.90 17.28 8.00
C PHE A 63 -0.56 17.16 8.44
N ASP A 64 -1.48 17.36 7.53
CA ASP A 64 -2.82 16.78 7.68
C ASP A 64 -2.77 15.33 7.23
N VAL A 65 -3.49 14.42 7.90
CA VAL A 65 -3.37 12.99 7.62
C VAL A 65 -4.75 12.35 7.49
N LEU A 66 -4.93 11.53 6.45
CA LEU A 66 -6.10 10.68 6.23
C LEU A 66 -5.65 9.21 6.30
N SER A 67 -6.37 8.39 7.06
CA SER A 67 -6.20 6.94 7.06
C SER A 67 -7.59 6.30 6.98
N TYR A 68 -7.79 5.33 6.11
CA TYR A 68 -9.09 4.73 5.85
C TYR A 68 -8.96 3.23 5.62
N ASP A 69 -10.06 2.51 5.77
CA ASP A 69 -10.12 1.10 5.42
C ASP A 69 -10.72 0.91 4.04
N TYR A 70 -10.12 0.03 3.25
CA TYR A 70 -10.73 -0.41 2.00
C TYR A 70 -12.04 -1.14 2.25
N ARG A 71 -12.94 -1.16 1.26
CA ARG A 71 -14.18 -1.94 1.33
C ARG A 71 -13.93 -3.38 1.77
N GLY A 72 -14.72 -3.84 2.70
CA GLY A 72 -14.59 -5.19 3.27
C GLY A 72 -13.67 -5.29 4.49
N ILE A 73 -12.90 -4.23 4.83
CA ILE A 73 -11.94 -4.23 5.94
C ILE A 73 -12.38 -3.24 7.02
N GLY A 74 -12.09 -3.57 8.27
CA GLY A 74 -12.16 -2.70 9.44
C GLY A 74 -13.44 -1.86 9.54
N GLU A 75 -13.31 -0.52 9.51
CA GLU A 75 -14.40 0.45 9.61
C GLU A 75 -15.29 0.46 8.35
N SER A 76 -14.76 0.02 7.20
CA SER A 76 -15.47 -0.09 5.92
C SER A 76 -16.02 -1.49 5.66
N ARG A 77 -16.08 -2.34 6.69
CA ARG A 77 -16.59 -3.71 6.57
C ARG A 77 -18.12 -3.74 6.42
N PRO A 78 -18.68 -4.53 5.48
CA PRO A 78 -20.13 -4.72 5.41
C PRO A 78 -20.62 -5.60 6.56
N ALA A 79 -21.93 -5.55 6.82
CA ALA A 79 -22.56 -6.37 7.85
C ALA A 79 -22.36 -7.89 7.63
N ARG A 80 -22.24 -8.32 6.38
CA ARG A 80 -22.00 -9.72 5.99
C ARG A 80 -20.88 -9.80 4.96
N MET A 81 -19.83 -10.57 5.28
CA MET A 81 -18.71 -10.82 4.37
C MET A 81 -19.01 -11.89 3.32
N ARG A 82 -19.83 -12.88 3.66
CA ARG A 82 -20.21 -13.92 2.71
C ARG A 82 -20.97 -13.30 1.54
N HIS A 83 -20.54 -13.59 0.32
CA HIS A 83 -21.05 -12.98 -0.93
C HIS A 83 -20.72 -11.50 -1.13
N PHE A 84 -19.90 -10.89 -0.29
CA PHE A 84 -19.39 -9.57 -0.54
C PHE A 84 -18.23 -9.66 -1.54
N GLU A 85 -18.43 -9.00 -2.67
CA GLU A 85 -17.46 -9.02 -3.76
C GLU A 85 -16.62 -7.74 -3.74
N ALA A 86 -15.32 -7.90 -3.60
CA ALA A 86 -14.32 -6.84 -3.75
C ALA A 86 -12.97 -7.46 -4.09
N GLY A 87 -12.21 -6.79 -4.93
CA GLY A 87 -10.85 -7.15 -5.32
C GLY A 87 -9.90 -5.96 -5.19
N TRP A 88 -8.62 -6.17 -5.47
CA TRP A 88 -7.63 -5.10 -5.51
C TRP A 88 -7.98 -4.02 -6.54
N ILE A 89 -8.62 -4.43 -7.64
CA ILE A 89 -9.09 -3.49 -8.65
C ILE A 89 -10.10 -2.49 -8.08
N ASP A 90 -11.01 -2.94 -7.21
CA ASP A 90 -11.99 -2.09 -6.56
C ASP A 90 -11.32 -1.19 -5.51
N TRP A 91 -10.36 -1.74 -4.76
CA TRP A 91 -9.59 -0.97 -3.77
C TRP A 91 -8.78 0.17 -4.40
N GLY A 92 -8.23 -0.05 -5.62
CA GLY A 92 -7.48 0.99 -6.33
C GLY A 92 -8.38 1.96 -7.10
N ARG A 93 -9.24 1.42 -7.99
CA ARG A 93 -10.06 2.23 -8.91
C ARG A 93 -11.21 2.99 -8.24
N LEU A 94 -11.72 2.45 -7.14
CA LEU A 94 -12.89 3.00 -6.47
C LEU A 94 -12.54 3.57 -5.09
N ASP A 95 -11.89 2.78 -4.22
CA ASP A 95 -11.70 3.19 -2.83
C ASP A 95 -10.56 4.21 -2.68
N PHE A 96 -9.39 3.94 -3.26
CA PHE A 96 -8.29 4.91 -3.21
C PHE A 96 -8.59 6.14 -4.07
N GLU A 97 -9.24 5.98 -5.21
CA GLU A 97 -9.73 7.11 -6.00
C GLU A 97 -10.68 7.99 -5.18
N ALA A 98 -11.62 7.40 -4.44
CA ALA A 98 -12.51 8.15 -3.56
C ALA A 98 -11.76 8.86 -2.43
N ALA A 99 -10.72 8.25 -1.87
CA ALA A 99 -9.85 8.88 -0.86
C ALA A 99 -9.09 10.09 -1.44
N LEU A 100 -8.61 10.00 -2.69
CA LEU A 100 -8.01 11.12 -3.41
C LEU A 100 -9.01 12.25 -3.63
N GLN A 101 -10.20 11.94 -4.14
CA GLN A 101 -11.26 12.94 -4.37
C GLN A 101 -11.70 13.60 -3.06
N TYR A 102 -11.83 12.83 -1.98
CA TYR A 102 -12.11 13.36 -0.65
C TYR A 102 -11.01 14.33 -0.18
N ALA A 103 -9.74 13.95 -0.35
CA ALA A 103 -8.61 14.80 0.02
C ALA A 103 -8.61 16.11 -0.78
N PHE A 104 -8.81 16.06 -2.11
CA PHE A 104 -8.87 17.26 -2.95
C PHE A 104 -10.03 18.20 -2.57
N ALA A 105 -11.17 17.64 -2.17
CA ALA A 105 -12.35 18.42 -1.77
C ALA A 105 -12.20 19.02 -0.36
N GLN A 106 -11.65 18.26 0.59
CA GLN A 106 -11.56 18.70 1.99
C GLN A 106 -10.32 19.56 2.29
N PHE A 107 -9.28 19.47 1.46
CA PHE A 107 -7.99 20.15 1.61
C PHE A 107 -7.64 20.92 0.31
N PRO A 108 -8.47 21.90 -0.09
CA PRO A 108 -8.29 22.60 -1.36
C PRO A 108 -6.94 23.33 -1.41
N GLY A 109 -6.20 23.11 -2.51
CA GLY A 109 -4.89 23.73 -2.73
C GLY A 109 -3.71 23.05 -2.03
N GLN A 110 -3.95 22.15 -1.08
CA GLN A 110 -2.89 21.44 -0.39
C GLN A 110 -2.28 20.34 -1.28
N PRO A 111 -0.94 20.15 -1.28
CA PRO A 111 -0.30 19.03 -1.96
C PRO A 111 -0.75 17.70 -1.35
N VAL A 112 -1.25 16.78 -2.18
CA VAL A 112 -1.60 15.43 -1.74
C VAL A 112 -0.40 14.52 -1.87
N GLN A 113 -0.07 13.84 -0.77
CA GLN A 113 1.03 12.87 -0.69
C GLN A 113 0.49 11.52 -0.18
N VAL A 114 1.21 10.44 -0.46
CA VAL A 114 0.78 9.09 -0.08
C VAL A 114 1.87 8.37 0.69
N VAL A 115 1.48 7.79 1.83
CA VAL A 115 2.24 6.74 2.51
C VAL A 115 1.55 5.42 2.22
N ALA A 116 2.28 4.47 1.67
CA ALA A 116 1.72 3.20 1.25
C ALA A 116 2.46 2.02 1.90
N HIS A 117 1.70 1.02 2.30
CA HIS A 117 2.25 -0.23 2.82
C HIS A 117 1.83 -1.40 1.94
N SER A 118 2.79 -2.22 1.51
CA SER A 118 2.52 -3.45 0.77
C SER A 118 1.65 -3.20 -0.48
N VAL A 119 0.50 -3.89 -0.61
CA VAL A 119 -0.46 -3.68 -1.71
C VAL A 119 -0.87 -2.21 -1.86
N GLY A 120 -0.88 -1.44 -0.77
CA GLY A 120 -1.24 -0.03 -0.81
C GLY A 120 -0.41 0.78 -1.81
N GLY A 121 0.87 0.41 -2.04
CA GLY A 121 1.69 1.02 -3.08
C GLY A 121 1.29 0.59 -4.50
N PHE A 122 0.86 -0.64 -4.67
CA PHE A 122 0.32 -1.11 -5.95
C PHE A 122 -1.00 -0.40 -6.30
N LEU A 123 -1.89 -0.20 -5.33
CA LEU A 123 -3.19 0.44 -5.56
C LEU A 123 -3.09 1.88 -6.08
N ILE A 124 -1.97 2.58 -5.82
CA ILE A 124 -1.74 3.94 -6.32
C ILE A 124 -1.87 3.98 -7.85
N GLY A 125 -1.23 3.07 -8.56
CA GLY A 125 -1.26 3.06 -10.03
C GLY A 125 -2.60 2.67 -10.63
N LEU A 126 -3.53 2.12 -9.86
CA LEU A 126 -4.88 1.77 -10.34
C LEU A 126 -5.84 2.96 -10.33
N ALA A 127 -5.62 3.95 -9.46
CA ALA A 127 -6.50 5.11 -9.34
C ALA A 127 -6.27 6.12 -10.48
N GLU A 128 -7.36 6.72 -10.96
CA GLU A 128 -7.33 7.66 -12.08
C GLU A 128 -6.60 8.95 -11.74
N SER A 129 -6.82 9.47 -10.54
CA SER A 129 -6.27 10.76 -10.08
C SER A 129 -4.86 10.68 -9.52
N SER A 130 -4.19 9.53 -9.58
CA SER A 130 -2.84 9.34 -9.03
C SER A 130 -1.78 10.25 -9.67
N HIS A 131 -2.00 10.72 -10.90
CA HIS A 131 -1.14 11.71 -11.56
C HIS A 131 -1.06 13.06 -10.82
N ARG A 132 -2.00 13.33 -9.90
CA ARG A 132 -2.07 14.55 -9.07
C ARG A 132 -1.35 14.39 -7.72
N VAL A 133 -0.90 13.19 -7.38
CA VAL A 133 -0.12 12.95 -6.17
C VAL A 133 1.27 13.57 -6.34
N SER A 134 1.73 14.31 -5.33
CA SER A 134 3.00 15.04 -5.39
C SER A 134 4.19 14.20 -4.92
N ARG A 135 4.02 13.36 -3.89
CA ARG A 135 5.05 12.46 -3.36
C ARG A 135 4.48 11.15 -2.87
N VAL A 136 5.27 10.10 -2.98
CA VAL A 136 4.95 8.76 -2.47
C VAL A 136 6.10 8.24 -1.61
N PHE A 137 5.77 7.80 -0.41
CA PHE A 137 6.61 6.91 0.39
C PHE A 137 5.94 5.54 0.45
N SER A 138 6.68 4.48 0.16
CA SER A 138 6.13 3.13 0.26
C SER A 138 7.06 2.17 1.00
N MET A 139 6.47 1.35 1.88
CA MET A 139 7.16 0.29 2.61
C MET A 139 6.68 -1.07 2.12
N GLY A 140 7.60 -1.90 1.63
CA GLY A 140 7.31 -3.26 1.20
C GLY A 140 6.30 -3.36 0.03
N ALA A 141 6.20 -2.31 -0.82
CA ALA A 141 5.17 -2.19 -1.85
C ALA A 141 5.34 -3.22 -2.98
N GLN A 142 4.27 -3.99 -3.26
CA GLN A 142 4.28 -5.06 -4.26
C GLN A 142 2.86 -5.57 -4.56
N TYR A 143 2.69 -6.46 -5.56
CA TYR A 143 1.41 -7.10 -5.95
C TYR A 143 1.44 -8.63 -5.87
N ALA A 144 2.17 -9.17 -4.89
CA ALA A 144 2.18 -10.58 -4.47
C ALA A 144 2.56 -11.62 -5.55
N TYR A 145 3.43 -11.29 -6.50
CA TYR A 145 3.96 -12.32 -7.38
C TYR A 145 4.83 -13.30 -6.57
N TRP A 146 4.36 -14.51 -6.40
CA TRP A 146 4.91 -15.49 -5.47
C TRP A 146 6.41 -15.83 -5.66
N ARG A 147 6.95 -15.69 -6.89
CA ARG A 147 8.37 -15.91 -7.16
C ARG A 147 9.28 -14.83 -6.58
N ASP A 148 8.71 -13.68 -6.23
CA ASP A 148 9.44 -12.59 -5.58
C ASP A 148 9.50 -12.75 -4.05
N TYR A 149 8.76 -13.69 -3.46
CA TYR A 149 8.87 -13.98 -2.02
C TYR A 149 10.28 -14.43 -1.65
N ALA A 150 10.72 -14.11 -0.42
CA ALA A 150 12.03 -14.48 0.09
C ALA A 150 12.29 -15.99 -0.13
N PRO A 151 13.39 -16.37 -0.79
CA PRO A 151 13.62 -17.77 -1.20
C PRO A 151 13.49 -18.77 -0.06
N ALA A 152 14.04 -18.46 1.12
CA ALA A 152 14.00 -19.33 2.29
C ALA A 152 12.59 -19.58 2.85
N ARG A 153 11.63 -18.67 2.58
CA ARG A 153 10.26 -18.75 3.09
C ARG A 153 9.23 -19.09 2.01
N ARG A 154 9.65 -19.07 0.75
CA ARG A 154 8.76 -19.16 -0.44
C ARG A 154 7.83 -20.35 -0.42
N ALA A 155 8.33 -21.54 -0.12
CA ALA A 155 7.50 -22.76 -0.11
C ALA A 155 6.39 -22.69 0.95
N GLY A 156 6.71 -22.25 2.18
CA GLY A 156 5.73 -22.07 3.25
C GLY A 156 4.71 -20.98 2.95
N LEU A 157 5.16 -19.85 2.39
CA LEU A 157 4.28 -18.76 1.98
C LEU A 157 3.36 -19.16 0.82
N LEU A 158 3.91 -19.91 -0.16
CA LEU A 158 3.10 -20.43 -1.26
C LEU A 158 2.02 -21.37 -0.74
N PHE A 159 2.35 -22.29 0.16
CA PHE A 159 1.37 -23.19 0.75
C PHE A 159 0.31 -22.39 1.55
N LYS A 160 0.75 -21.53 2.45
CA LYS A 160 -0.16 -20.75 3.31
C LYS A 160 -1.11 -19.86 2.51
N TRP A 161 -0.58 -19.05 1.59
CA TRP A 161 -1.33 -18.00 0.92
C TRP A 161 -1.94 -18.43 -0.42
N HIS A 162 -1.37 -19.43 -1.11
CA HIS A 162 -1.87 -19.86 -2.42
C HIS A 162 -2.57 -21.25 -2.41
N VAL A 163 -2.61 -21.90 -1.24
CA VAL A 163 -3.35 -23.17 -1.07
C VAL A 163 -4.35 -23.04 0.08
N VAL A 164 -3.88 -22.79 1.31
CA VAL A 164 -4.73 -22.78 2.50
C VAL A 164 -5.72 -21.60 2.47
N MET A 165 -5.26 -20.39 2.14
CA MET A 165 -6.13 -19.20 2.09
C MET A 165 -7.28 -19.36 1.06
N PRO A 166 -7.05 -19.77 -0.20
CA PRO A 166 -8.12 -20.03 -1.16
C PRO A 166 -9.07 -21.16 -0.74
N ALA A 167 -8.54 -22.25 -0.17
CA ALA A 167 -9.37 -23.36 0.30
C ALA A 167 -10.34 -22.92 1.40
N LEU A 168 -9.86 -22.18 2.38
CA LEU A 168 -10.74 -21.59 3.43
C LEU A 168 -11.72 -20.60 2.84
N THR A 169 -11.30 -19.79 1.87
CA THR A 169 -12.18 -18.82 1.19
C THR A 169 -13.30 -19.52 0.43
N ALA A 170 -13.02 -20.65 -0.21
CA ALA A 170 -14.04 -21.44 -0.89
C ALA A 170 -15.13 -21.98 0.07
N VAL A 171 -14.74 -22.39 1.27
CA VAL A 171 -15.65 -22.90 2.30
C VAL A 171 -16.51 -21.79 2.91
N PHE A 172 -15.87 -20.67 3.29
CA PHE A 172 -16.54 -19.60 4.04
C PHE A 172 -17.17 -18.52 3.15
N GLY A 173 -16.79 -18.43 1.87
CA GLY A 173 -17.17 -17.36 0.93
C GLY A 173 -16.37 -16.07 1.10
N TYR A 174 -15.40 -16.06 2.02
CA TYR A 174 -14.39 -15.03 2.28
C TYR A 174 -13.24 -15.69 3.08
N PHE A 175 -12.08 -15.07 3.17
CA PHE A 175 -11.02 -15.59 4.03
C PHE A 175 -11.23 -15.14 5.48
N PRO A 176 -11.47 -16.07 6.44
CA PRO A 176 -11.79 -15.73 7.83
C PRO A 176 -10.53 -15.43 8.66
N GLY A 177 -9.71 -14.50 8.20
CA GLY A 177 -8.39 -14.18 8.78
C GLY A 177 -8.45 -13.75 10.23
N GLY A 178 -9.48 -12.99 10.60
CA GLY A 178 -9.68 -12.53 11.97
C GLY A 178 -9.88 -13.67 12.98
N ARG A 179 -10.54 -14.76 12.57
CA ARG A 179 -10.70 -15.96 13.41
C ARG A 179 -9.41 -16.75 13.57
N LEU A 180 -8.50 -16.64 12.61
CA LEU A 180 -7.22 -17.36 12.59
C LEU A 180 -6.08 -16.56 13.23
N GLY A 181 -6.31 -15.28 13.55
CA GLY A 181 -5.27 -14.37 14.03
C GLY A 181 -4.18 -14.09 13.00
N TRP A 182 -4.48 -14.24 11.68
CA TRP A 182 -3.51 -14.01 10.61
C TRP A 182 -3.58 -12.60 10.05
N LEU A 183 -4.79 -12.18 9.64
CA LEU A 183 -5.13 -10.86 9.08
C LEU A 183 -6.58 -10.57 9.45
N GLU A 184 -7.14 -9.45 8.97
CA GLU A 184 -8.58 -9.23 8.99
C GLU A 184 -9.29 -10.21 8.04
N ASP A 185 -10.60 -10.37 8.23
CA ASP A 185 -11.42 -11.09 7.28
C ASP A 185 -11.31 -10.42 5.90
N THR A 186 -11.00 -11.21 4.87
CA THR A 186 -10.64 -10.69 3.55
C THR A 186 -11.69 -11.08 2.51
N PRO A 187 -12.17 -10.14 1.68
CA PRO A 187 -13.10 -10.44 0.60
C PRO A 187 -12.55 -11.49 -0.38
N LYS A 188 -13.43 -12.32 -0.93
CA LYS A 188 -13.08 -13.40 -1.86
C LYS A 188 -12.30 -12.90 -3.08
N GLY A 189 -12.70 -11.76 -3.67
CA GLY A 189 -12.03 -11.21 -4.85
C GLY A 189 -10.59 -10.79 -4.55
N VAL A 190 -10.32 -10.23 -3.34
CA VAL A 190 -8.96 -9.91 -2.89
C VAL A 190 -8.10 -11.17 -2.78
N VAL A 191 -8.66 -12.27 -2.28
CA VAL A 191 -7.96 -13.56 -2.22
C VAL A 191 -7.62 -14.05 -3.64
N HIS A 192 -8.54 -13.93 -4.58
CA HIS A 192 -8.30 -14.31 -5.98
C HIS A 192 -7.18 -13.46 -6.61
N ASP A 193 -7.22 -12.14 -6.42
CA ASP A 193 -6.18 -11.25 -6.95
C ASP A 193 -4.81 -11.54 -6.33
N TRP A 194 -4.75 -11.77 -5.02
CA TRP A 194 -3.50 -12.14 -4.33
C TRP A 194 -2.92 -13.46 -4.84
N THR A 195 -3.77 -14.43 -5.10
CA THR A 195 -3.33 -15.78 -5.49
C THR A 195 -3.10 -15.93 -6.98
N ALA A 196 -3.37 -14.91 -7.77
CA ALA A 196 -3.02 -14.87 -9.19
C ALA A 196 -1.50 -15.00 -9.35
N ARG A 197 -1.05 -15.93 -10.20
CA ARG A 197 0.36 -16.33 -10.31
C ARG A 197 1.08 -15.67 -11.47
N HIS A 198 0.71 -14.44 -11.81
CA HIS A 198 1.21 -13.74 -12.98
C HIS A 198 2.37 -12.79 -12.64
N PRO A 199 3.45 -12.80 -13.44
CA PRO A 199 4.57 -11.87 -13.25
C PRO A 199 4.21 -10.42 -13.64
N ARG A 200 3.17 -10.23 -14.44
CA ARG A 200 2.62 -8.94 -14.86
C ARG A 200 1.29 -8.74 -14.16
N PHE A 201 1.10 -7.60 -13.53
CA PHE A 201 -0.12 -7.37 -12.75
C PHE A 201 -1.38 -7.31 -13.62
N GLU A 202 -1.28 -6.81 -14.85
CA GLU A 202 -2.41 -6.72 -15.78
C GLU A 202 -2.95 -8.09 -16.19
N ASP A 203 -2.16 -9.14 -16.04
CA ASP A 203 -2.59 -10.51 -16.30
C ASP A 203 -3.41 -11.13 -15.14
N ILE A 204 -3.43 -10.49 -13.96
CA ILE A 204 -4.30 -10.90 -12.84
C ILE A 204 -5.76 -10.99 -13.29
N TRP A 205 -6.19 -10.08 -14.14
CA TRP A 205 -7.57 -9.96 -14.62
C TRP A 205 -7.76 -10.42 -16.07
N ARG A 206 -6.84 -11.22 -16.61
CA ARG A 206 -6.95 -11.76 -17.98
C ARG A 206 -7.93 -12.91 -18.08
N SER A 207 -7.89 -13.86 -17.13
CA SER A 207 -8.74 -15.07 -17.14
C SER A 207 -8.74 -15.75 -15.77
N GLY A 208 -9.81 -16.45 -15.44
CA GLY A 208 -9.88 -17.34 -14.27
C GLY A 208 -9.94 -16.68 -12.90
N GLY A 209 -9.95 -15.36 -12.81
CA GLY A 209 -10.10 -14.60 -11.56
C GLY A 209 -11.56 -14.31 -11.18
N ALA A 210 -11.76 -13.61 -10.08
CA ALA A 210 -13.09 -13.12 -9.67
C ALA A 210 -13.67 -12.11 -10.67
N ARG A 211 -12.81 -11.43 -11.42
CA ARG A 211 -13.16 -10.47 -12.47
C ARG A 211 -12.26 -10.67 -13.67
N VAL A 212 -12.82 -10.56 -14.87
CA VAL A 212 -12.07 -10.55 -16.13
C VAL A 212 -12.26 -9.18 -16.76
N LEU A 213 -11.15 -8.56 -17.17
CA LEU A 213 -11.15 -7.26 -17.82
C LEU A 213 -10.79 -7.41 -19.30
N PRO A 214 -11.43 -6.65 -20.21
CA PRO A 214 -11.01 -6.52 -21.59
C PRO A 214 -9.56 -6.06 -21.73
N ASP A 215 -8.90 -6.42 -22.83
CA ASP A 215 -7.51 -6.05 -23.09
C ASP A 215 -7.31 -4.53 -23.02
N ALA A 216 -8.21 -3.76 -23.61
CA ALA A 216 -8.15 -2.29 -23.60
C ALA A 216 -8.19 -1.69 -22.18
N GLU A 217 -8.98 -2.27 -21.26
CA GLU A 217 -9.01 -1.83 -19.88
C GLU A 217 -7.71 -2.19 -19.14
N ARG A 218 -7.15 -3.37 -19.38
CA ARG A 218 -5.88 -3.80 -18.80
C ARG A 218 -4.72 -2.92 -19.27
N ASP A 219 -4.70 -2.58 -20.57
CA ASP A 219 -3.73 -1.64 -21.13
C ASP A 219 -3.88 -0.23 -20.54
N GLU A 220 -5.11 0.20 -20.28
CA GLU A 220 -5.37 1.47 -19.60
C GLU A 220 -4.80 1.49 -18.17
N LEU A 221 -4.92 0.39 -17.42
CA LEU A 221 -4.30 0.29 -16.10
C LEU A 221 -2.78 0.45 -16.18
N VAL A 222 -2.12 -0.19 -17.15
CA VAL A 222 -0.68 -0.04 -17.35
C VAL A 222 -0.32 1.42 -17.67
N ARG A 223 -1.12 2.12 -18.49
CA ARG A 223 -0.93 3.55 -18.76
C ARG A 223 -1.09 4.42 -17.52
N ARG A 224 -2.04 4.10 -16.63
CA ARG A 224 -2.21 4.81 -15.34
C ARG A 224 -0.99 4.70 -14.43
N PHE A 225 -0.43 3.50 -14.30
CA PHE A 225 0.84 3.31 -13.57
C PHE A 225 1.95 4.16 -14.17
N ALA A 226 2.09 4.17 -15.50
CA ALA A 226 3.10 4.96 -16.19
C ALA A 226 2.87 6.48 -16.06
N ALA A 227 1.63 6.92 -15.82
CA ALA A 227 1.27 8.32 -15.66
C ALA A 227 1.52 8.88 -14.25
N VAL A 228 1.86 8.04 -13.27
CA VAL A 228 2.25 8.50 -11.92
C VAL A 228 3.55 9.29 -12.03
N ARG A 229 3.51 10.57 -11.61
CA ARG A 229 4.64 11.50 -11.67
C ARG A 229 5.24 11.85 -10.31
N ALA A 230 4.61 11.39 -9.23
CA ALA A 230 5.05 11.64 -7.87
C ALA A 230 6.49 11.17 -7.65
N ASP A 231 7.32 12.00 -7.02
CA ASP A 231 8.61 11.54 -6.50
C ASP A 231 8.36 10.37 -5.54
N THR A 232 8.90 9.20 -5.86
CA THR A 232 8.62 7.95 -5.13
C THR A 232 9.85 7.42 -4.42
N LEU A 233 9.74 7.28 -3.09
CA LEU A 233 10.68 6.51 -2.27
C LEU A 233 10.04 5.17 -1.91
N ALA A 234 10.66 4.09 -2.36
CA ALA A 234 10.28 2.74 -1.97
C ALA A 234 11.31 2.16 -1.01
N VAL A 235 10.85 1.55 0.07
CA VAL A 235 11.71 0.94 1.09
C VAL A 235 11.47 -0.57 1.12
N SER A 236 12.57 -1.34 1.02
CA SER A 236 12.62 -2.77 1.33
C SER A 236 13.42 -3.03 2.60
N VAL A 237 13.17 -4.15 3.24
CA VAL A 237 13.93 -4.61 4.40
C VAL A 237 14.44 -6.03 4.15
N SER A 238 15.67 -6.34 4.58
CA SER A 238 16.30 -7.64 4.28
C SER A 238 15.58 -8.84 4.91
N ASP A 239 14.82 -8.62 5.98
CA ASP A 239 14.01 -9.64 6.66
C ASP A 239 12.52 -9.59 6.33
N ASP A 240 12.13 -8.82 5.29
CA ASP A 240 10.77 -8.83 4.75
C ASP A 240 10.60 -9.98 3.76
N GLU A 241 9.70 -10.91 4.10
CA GLU A 241 9.45 -12.10 3.28
C GLU A 241 8.56 -11.85 2.06
N PHE A 242 7.84 -10.71 2.00
CA PHE A 242 6.94 -10.32 0.90
C PHE A 242 7.50 -9.16 0.07
N GLY A 243 7.83 -8.05 0.73
CA GLY A 243 8.34 -6.82 0.12
C GLY A 243 9.85 -6.89 -0.16
N THR A 244 10.28 -7.95 -0.80
CA THR A 244 11.69 -8.14 -1.19
C THR A 244 12.15 -7.10 -2.20
N THR A 245 13.44 -6.92 -2.35
CA THR A 245 14.01 -6.03 -3.39
C THR A 245 13.46 -6.36 -4.77
N SER A 246 13.30 -7.64 -5.13
CA SER A 246 12.74 -8.06 -6.42
C SER A 246 11.28 -7.65 -6.59
N ALA A 247 10.46 -7.83 -5.55
CA ALA A 247 9.04 -7.47 -5.56
C ALA A 247 8.84 -5.96 -5.74
N ILE A 248 9.61 -5.17 -5.00
CA ILE A 248 9.55 -3.70 -5.08
C ILE A 248 10.01 -3.21 -6.45
N GLN A 249 11.13 -3.72 -6.97
CA GLN A 249 11.63 -3.31 -8.28
C GLN A 249 10.68 -3.67 -9.40
N ARG A 250 9.98 -4.82 -9.29
CA ARG A 250 8.94 -5.20 -10.23
C ARG A 250 7.81 -4.18 -10.28
N LEU A 251 7.33 -3.70 -9.12
CA LEU A 251 6.31 -2.66 -9.06
C LEU A 251 6.84 -1.32 -9.58
N LEU A 252 8.02 -0.91 -9.17
CA LEU A 252 8.64 0.34 -9.60
C LEU A 252 8.88 0.39 -11.12
N GLY A 253 9.06 -0.75 -11.77
CA GLY A 253 9.18 -0.84 -13.23
C GLY A 253 7.96 -0.30 -13.99
N TYR A 254 6.78 -0.28 -13.37
CA TYR A 254 5.56 0.30 -13.93
C TYR A 254 5.46 1.83 -13.75
N TYR A 255 6.11 2.41 -12.75
CA TYR A 255 6.08 3.85 -12.43
C TYR A 255 7.07 4.64 -13.32
N ARG A 256 6.87 4.60 -14.65
CA ARG A 256 7.86 5.06 -15.62
C ARG A 256 8.11 6.57 -15.61
N SER A 257 7.08 7.37 -15.33
CA SER A 257 7.20 8.84 -15.28
C SER A 257 7.56 9.38 -13.89
N SER A 258 7.68 8.51 -12.88
CA SER A 258 8.03 8.87 -11.51
C SER A 258 9.54 8.88 -11.33
N PRO A 259 10.15 9.95 -10.80
CA PRO A 259 11.47 9.86 -10.18
C PRO A 259 11.41 8.86 -9.02
N ARG A 260 12.25 7.82 -9.08
CA ARG A 260 12.15 6.67 -8.16
C ARG A 260 13.46 6.46 -7.42
N THR A 261 13.37 6.34 -6.10
CA THR A 261 14.47 5.95 -5.22
C THR A 261 14.10 4.68 -4.49
N HIS A 262 14.96 3.67 -4.51
CA HIS A 262 14.78 2.44 -3.75
C HIS A 262 15.83 2.38 -2.63
N LEU A 263 15.37 2.43 -1.38
CA LEU A 263 16.22 2.30 -0.20
C LEU A 263 16.05 0.89 0.40
N HIS A 264 17.15 0.16 0.56
CA HIS A 264 17.18 -1.14 1.21
C HIS A 264 17.72 -1.03 2.63
N LEU A 265 16.93 -1.46 3.61
CA LEU A 265 17.28 -1.44 5.03
C LEU A 265 17.70 -2.83 5.51
N ARG A 266 18.64 -2.85 6.44
CA ARG A 266 19.03 -4.06 7.16
C ARG A 266 18.81 -3.82 8.66
N PRO A 267 18.08 -4.72 9.38
CA PRO A 267 17.84 -4.55 10.82
C PRO A 267 19.13 -4.40 11.62
N ASP A 268 20.15 -5.23 11.34
CA ASP A 268 21.45 -5.19 12.02
C ASP A 268 22.19 -3.86 11.84
N ALA A 269 22.10 -3.22 10.66
CA ALA A 269 22.73 -1.94 10.36
C ALA A 269 22.15 -0.77 11.17
N ILE A 270 20.95 -0.96 11.74
CA ILE A 270 20.29 0.05 12.58
C ILE A 270 20.16 -0.41 14.05
N GLY A 271 20.87 -1.45 14.44
CA GLY A 271 20.87 -1.97 15.82
C GLY A 271 19.55 -2.66 16.20
N GLN A 272 18.80 -3.18 15.24
CA GLN A 272 17.54 -3.88 15.47
C GLN A 272 17.70 -5.38 15.17
N THR A 273 16.96 -6.22 15.90
CA THR A 273 16.92 -7.67 15.65
C THR A 273 16.02 -8.03 14.47
N ALA A 274 14.92 -7.31 14.28
CA ALA A 274 13.96 -7.53 13.20
C ALA A 274 13.12 -6.29 12.93
N ILE A 275 12.73 -6.12 11.66
CA ILE A 275 11.73 -5.16 11.19
C ILE A 275 10.60 -5.94 10.49
N GLY A 276 10.93 -6.78 9.51
CA GLY A 276 9.99 -7.56 8.73
C GLY A 276 8.99 -6.71 7.94
N HIS A 277 7.92 -7.36 7.47
CA HIS A 277 6.94 -6.69 6.61
C HIS A 277 6.12 -5.61 7.32
N PHE A 278 5.78 -5.81 8.60
CA PHE A 278 4.80 -4.97 9.29
C PHE A 278 5.39 -3.96 10.27
N ALA A 279 6.44 -4.33 11.02
CA ALA A 279 6.82 -3.57 12.20
C ALA A 279 7.39 -2.17 11.93
N PHE A 280 7.72 -1.80 10.68
CA PHE A 280 8.16 -0.45 10.32
C PHE A 280 7.25 0.64 10.91
N PHE A 281 5.94 0.40 10.96
CA PHE A 281 4.95 1.36 11.48
C PHE A 281 4.71 1.25 13.00
N HIS A 282 5.47 0.43 13.73
CA HIS A 282 5.41 0.39 15.20
C HIS A 282 6.10 1.62 15.81
N SER A 283 5.53 2.17 16.87
CA SER A 283 6.04 3.35 17.56
C SER A 283 7.47 3.22 18.10
N ARG A 284 7.98 2.00 18.30
CA ARG A 284 9.39 1.77 18.65
C ARG A 284 10.39 2.36 17.65
N PHE A 285 9.94 2.57 16.42
CA PHE A 285 10.75 3.14 15.34
C PHE A 285 10.53 4.64 15.11
N GLU A 286 9.77 5.32 15.98
CA GLU A 286 9.46 6.74 15.84
C GLU A 286 10.72 7.62 15.78
N HIS A 287 11.71 7.30 16.61
CA HIS A 287 12.94 8.09 16.70
C HIS A 287 14.00 7.72 15.64
N ASP A 288 13.76 6.66 14.89
CA ASP A 288 14.69 6.10 13.89
C ASP A 288 14.09 6.10 12.50
N LEU A 289 13.38 5.00 12.16
CA LEU A 289 12.91 4.73 10.81
C LEU A 289 11.88 5.75 10.32
N TRP A 290 11.05 6.31 11.21
CA TRP A 290 10.02 7.27 10.81
C TRP A 290 10.60 8.63 10.35
N LYS A 291 11.86 8.89 10.62
CA LYS A 291 12.57 10.03 10.03
C LYS A 291 12.75 9.90 8.52
N ILE A 292 12.80 8.68 7.99
CA ILE A 292 12.93 8.44 6.54
C ILE A 292 11.71 8.98 5.78
N PRO A 293 10.46 8.51 6.04
CA PRO A 293 9.28 9.09 5.42
C PRO A 293 9.09 10.57 5.76
N LEU A 294 9.44 11.02 6.95
CA LEU A 294 9.31 12.41 7.34
C LEU A 294 10.15 13.35 6.45
N GLU A 295 11.45 13.05 6.27
CA GLU A 295 12.34 13.83 5.39
C GLU A 295 11.91 13.75 3.94
N TRP A 296 11.48 12.56 3.51
CA TRP A 296 11.01 12.38 2.14
C TRP A 296 9.75 13.21 1.85
N LEU A 297 8.74 13.10 2.71
CA LEU A 297 7.47 13.81 2.51
C LEU A 297 7.64 15.34 2.61
N ARG A 298 8.54 15.83 3.47
CA ARG A 298 8.83 17.27 3.58
C ARG A 298 9.66 17.80 2.41
N HIS A 299 10.74 17.11 2.08
CA HIS A 299 11.82 17.69 1.29
C HIS A 299 12.13 16.94 0.00
N GLY A 300 11.54 15.76 -0.24
CA GLY A 300 11.82 14.90 -1.40
C GLY A 300 13.25 14.33 -1.40
N ARG A 301 13.85 14.18 -0.23
CA ARG A 301 15.20 13.65 -0.06
C ARG A 301 15.30 12.66 1.09
N LEU A 302 16.30 11.80 1.05
CA LEU A 302 16.66 10.96 2.17
C LEU A 302 17.25 11.79 3.32
N PRO A 303 17.12 11.36 4.59
CA PRO A 303 17.82 12.00 5.70
C PRO A 303 19.34 11.95 5.47
N PRO A 304 20.09 12.90 6.07
CA PRO A 304 21.55 12.82 6.05
C PRO A 304 22.02 11.49 6.66
N ALA A 305 22.90 10.78 5.95
CA ALA A 305 23.38 9.44 6.31
C ALA A 305 22.23 8.44 6.54
N PRO A 306 21.46 8.11 5.50
CA PRO A 306 20.37 7.15 5.61
C PRO A 306 20.94 5.83 6.10
N LYS A 307 20.28 5.21 7.09
CA LYS A 307 20.68 3.91 7.66
C LYS A 307 20.28 2.76 6.70
N GLY A 308 20.66 2.87 5.42
CA GLY A 308 20.32 1.90 4.37
C GLY A 308 21.11 2.16 3.12
N GLU A 309 20.99 1.24 2.17
CA GLU A 309 21.64 1.30 0.88
C GLU A 309 20.65 1.71 -0.22
N VAL A 310 21.03 2.67 -1.05
CA VAL A 310 20.25 3.02 -2.24
C VAL A 310 20.54 1.97 -3.33
N VAL A 311 19.51 1.21 -3.66
CA VAL A 311 19.59 0.13 -4.66
C VAL A 311 19.38 0.71 -6.06
N ALA A 312 20.28 0.37 -6.99
CA ALA A 312 20.10 0.73 -8.38
C ALA A 312 18.81 0.12 -8.94
N LEU A 313 18.01 0.95 -9.60
CA LEU A 313 16.80 0.48 -10.28
C LEU A 313 17.20 -0.33 -11.51
N ARG A 314 16.54 -1.46 -11.72
CA ARG A 314 16.73 -2.23 -12.94
C ARG A 314 16.17 -1.44 -14.13
N ALA A 315 16.94 -1.36 -15.18
CA ALA A 315 16.51 -0.82 -16.48
C ALA A 315 15.70 -1.91 -17.21
N GLU A 316 14.44 -2.16 -16.80
CA GLU A 316 13.59 -3.13 -17.48
C GLU A 316 12.34 -2.49 -18.06
N ALA A 317 12.06 -2.83 -19.33
CA ALA A 317 10.74 -2.63 -19.89
C ALA A 317 9.78 -3.65 -19.26
N PRO A 318 8.56 -3.26 -18.85
CA PRO A 318 7.54 -4.21 -18.44
C PRO A 318 7.22 -5.16 -19.58
N GLY A 319 7.42 -6.44 -19.38
CA GLY A 319 7.14 -7.49 -20.37
C GLY A 319 8.28 -8.47 -20.62
N GLU A 320 9.52 -8.14 -20.26
CA GLU A 320 10.59 -9.14 -20.32
C GLU A 320 10.60 -10.04 -19.07
N PRO A 321 10.78 -11.36 -19.23
CA PRO A 321 10.93 -12.26 -18.10
C PRO A 321 12.20 -11.90 -17.34
N ILE A 322 12.11 -11.68 -16.03
CA ILE A 322 13.29 -11.47 -15.18
C ILE A 322 14.21 -12.68 -15.33
N PRO A 323 15.51 -12.49 -15.68
CA PRO A 323 16.45 -13.59 -15.72
C PRO A 323 16.47 -14.31 -14.37
N LYS A 324 16.53 -15.64 -14.40
CA LYS A 324 16.66 -16.45 -13.20
C LYS A 324 17.90 -16.00 -12.43
N PRO A 325 17.83 -15.85 -11.10
CA PRO A 325 19.05 -15.71 -10.32
C PRO A 325 19.92 -16.93 -10.56
N ALA A 326 21.20 -16.67 -10.79
CA ALA A 326 22.23 -17.71 -10.97
C ALA A 326 22.36 -18.58 -9.72
#